data_ecafde732e9717f7a7b3d419bd1c4605
#
_entry.id   ecafde732e9717f7a7b3d419bd1c4605
#
_cell.length_a   1.000
_cell.length_b   1.000
_cell.length_c   1.000
_cell.angle_alpha   90.00
_cell.angle_beta   90.00
_cell.angle_gamma   90.00
#
_symmetry.space_group_name_H-M   'P 1'
#
loop_
_entity.id
_entity.type
_entity.pdbx_description
1 polymer ?
#
loop_
_entity_poly.entity_id
_entity_poly.type
_entity_poly.pdbx_seq_one_letter_code
_entity_poly.pdbx_strand_id
1 'polypeptide(L)'
;MNLSLIYFDFPFWRAEVSRIALNIGKIKFNDIRVDREEFMRARSSGKLDDGTIIPFNQLPCLKVNNESFAQTAGIARFCGKLSGLYPKDNDVAAAKIDQFLDFITDITVLIFNAGRDLEPDKKIVKRKEFFETEFTRKFEMLEKNIPENSDLIITDYFSIADIALWSFVGWTTSGAVDGFPKDFLKKYLLLLLWVLFLRYKIRKRWHFL
;
A
#
# COMPACT_ATOMS: atom_id res chain seq x y z
N MET A 1 9.30 -20.37 -10.98
CA MET A 1 9.57 -19.34 -9.96
C MET A 1 8.61 -19.60 -8.80
N ASN A 2 9.13 -19.82 -7.61
CA ASN A 2 8.34 -19.99 -6.38
C ASN A 2 8.29 -18.64 -5.66
N LEU A 3 7.07 -18.13 -5.42
CA LEU A 3 6.82 -16.83 -4.79
C LEU A 3 6.11 -17.02 -3.47
N SER A 4 6.58 -16.35 -2.42
CA SER A 4 5.89 -16.26 -1.13
C SER A 4 5.86 -14.82 -0.66
N LEU A 5 4.68 -14.23 -0.58
CA LEU A 5 4.49 -12.91 0.01
C LEU A 5 4.17 -13.07 1.50
N ILE A 6 4.95 -12.42 2.34
CA ILE A 6 4.94 -12.60 3.78
C ILE A 6 4.52 -11.29 4.44
N TYR A 7 3.41 -11.32 5.17
CA TYR A 7 2.88 -10.18 5.90
C TYR A 7 1.93 -10.61 7.00
N PHE A 8 1.49 -9.66 7.81
CA PHE A 8 0.46 -9.89 8.83
C PHE A 8 -0.90 -10.26 8.24
N ASP A 9 -1.75 -10.91 9.04
CA ASP A 9 -3.11 -11.27 8.66
C ASP A 9 -4.09 -10.10 8.87
N PHE A 10 -3.86 -9.00 8.18
CA PHE A 10 -4.82 -7.91 8.06
C PHE A 10 -4.64 -7.16 6.73
N PRO A 11 -5.73 -6.57 6.19
CA PRO A 11 -5.68 -5.81 4.95
C PRO A 11 -4.99 -4.47 5.19
N PHE A 12 -3.78 -4.32 4.66
CA PHE A 12 -3.03 -3.08 4.72
C PHE A 12 -2.32 -2.82 3.40
N TRP A 13 -2.44 -1.61 2.90
CA TRP A 13 -1.98 -1.25 1.57
C TRP A 13 -0.57 -1.75 1.21
N ARG A 14 0.34 -1.81 2.20
CA ARG A 14 1.73 -2.24 1.98
C ARG A 14 1.88 -3.64 1.39
N ALA A 15 1.02 -4.57 1.74
CA ALA A 15 1.01 -5.91 1.16
C ALA A 15 -0.09 -6.07 0.12
N GLU A 16 -1.23 -5.36 0.30
CA GLU A 16 -2.37 -5.47 -0.60
C GLU A 16 -2.04 -5.07 -2.03
N VAL A 17 -1.22 -4.04 -2.23
CA VAL A 17 -0.79 -3.65 -3.58
C VAL A 17 -0.15 -4.83 -4.33
N SER A 18 0.68 -5.61 -3.66
CA SER A 18 1.35 -6.77 -4.24
C SER A 18 0.42 -7.97 -4.39
N ARG A 19 -0.45 -8.25 -3.39
CA ARG A 19 -1.47 -9.30 -3.48
C ARG A 19 -2.40 -9.09 -4.66
N ILE A 20 -2.95 -7.89 -4.77
CA ILE A 20 -3.87 -7.53 -5.86
C ILE A 20 -3.16 -7.60 -7.21
N ALA A 21 -1.93 -7.07 -7.32
CA ALA A 21 -1.16 -7.12 -8.54
C ALA A 21 -0.92 -8.57 -9.01
N LEU A 22 -0.46 -9.45 -8.12
CA LEU A 22 -0.22 -10.86 -8.44
C LEU A 22 -1.51 -11.58 -8.85
N ASN A 23 -2.63 -11.32 -8.16
CA ASN A 23 -3.93 -11.89 -8.51
C ASN A 23 -4.42 -11.41 -9.88
N ILE A 24 -4.32 -10.11 -10.19
CA ILE A 24 -4.67 -9.56 -11.50
C ILE A 24 -3.84 -10.20 -12.61
N GLY A 25 -2.53 -10.37 -12.39
CA GLY A 25 -1.62 -11.03 -13.32
C GLY A 25 -1.79 -12.54 -13.38
N LYS A 26 -2.69 -13.14 -12.55
CA LYS A 26 -2.87 -14.59 -12.40
C LYS A 26 -1.56 -15.32 -12.05
N ILE A 27 -0.68 -14.65 -11.31
CA ILE A 27 0.59 -15.20 -10.85
C ILE A 27 0.34 -15.99 -9.56
N LYS A 28 0.70 -17.26 -9.58
CA LYS A 28 0.61 -18.13 -8.38
C LYS A 28 1.65 -17.72 -7.34
N PHE A 29 1.23 -17.57 -6.10
CA PHE A 29 2.11 -17.27 -4.96
C PHE A 29 1.54 -17.87 -3.67
N ASN A 30 2.40 -18.07 -2.68
CA ASN A 30 2.00 -18.42 -1.32
C ASN A 30 1.80 -17.11 -0.54
N ASP A 31 0.62 -16.92 0.04
CA ASP A 31 0.33 -15.78 0.92
C ASP A 31 0.54 -16.21 2.38
N ILE A 32 1.74 -15.95 2.90
CA ILE A 32 2.15 -16.34 4.24
C ILE A 32 1.73 -15.27 5.24
N ARG A 33 0.89 -15.65 6.20
CA ARG A 33 0.39 -14.79 7.26
C ARG A 33 1.18 -15.04 8.53
N VAL A 34 1.87 -14.01 8.99
CA VAL A 34 2.72 -14.03 10.19
C VAL A 34 1.96 -13.39 11.33
N ASP A 35 1.95 -14.05 12.49
CA ASP A 35 1.39 -13.47 13.69
C ASP A 35 2.37 -12.48 14.37
N ARG A 36 1.88 -11.80 15.41
CA ARG A 36 2.66 -10.79 16.10
C ARG A 36 3.85 -11.39 16.86
N GLU A 37 3.68 -12.57 17.43
CA GLU A 37 4.71 -13.20 18.26
C GLU A 37 5.87 -13.71 17.40
N GLU A 38 5.57 -14.38 16.29
CA GLU A 38 6.58 -14.80 15.32
C GLU A 38 7.31 -13.59 14.76
N PHE A 39 6.58 -12.51 14.40
CA PHE A 39 7.23 -11.29 13.91
C PHE A 39 8.15 -10.64 14.95
N MET A 40 7.78 -10.65 16.24
CA MET A 40 8.65 -10.08 17.27
C MET A 40 9.95 -10.89 17.41
N ARG A 41 9.89 -12.23 17.30
CA ARG A 41 11.09 -13.08 17.22
C ARG A 41 11.92 -12.78 15.96
N ALA A 42 11.25 -12.72 14.82
CA ALA A 42 11.87 -12.44 13.52
C ALA A 42 12.50 -11.03 13.46
N ARG A 43 11.87 -10.04 14.10
CA ARG A 43 12.42 -8.66 14.18
C ARG A 43 13.75 -8.60 14.93
N SER A 44 13.97 -9.49 15.89
CA SER A 44 15.23 -9.56 16.64
C SER A 44 16.28 -10.41 15.90
N SER A 45 15.86 -11.53 15.31
CA SER A 45 16.76 -12.52 14.68
C SER A 45 17.07 -12.24 13.20
N GLY A 46 16.21 -11.48 12.52
CA GLY A 46 16.26 -11.30 11.05
C GLY A 46 15.70 -12.49 10.27
N LYS A 47 15.06 -13.47 10.96
CA LYS A 47 14.55 -14.70 10.34
C LYS A 47 13.20 -15.09 10.93
N LEU A 48 12.32 -15.65 10.08
CA LEU A 48 11.11 -16.34 10.51
C LEU A 48 11.44 -17.71 11.11
N ASP A 49 10.45 -18.35 11.74
CA ASP A 49 10.59 -19.65 12.37
C ASP A 49 10.97 -20.77 11.36
N ASP A 50 10.58 -20.63 10.10
CA ASP A 50 10.97 -21.52 8.98
C ASP A 50 12.38 -21.25 8.42
N GLY A 51 13.12 -20.29 9.01
CA GLY A 51 14.46 -19.87 8.59
C GLY A 51 14.48 -18.85 7.43
N THR A 52 13.33 -18.40 6.95
CA THR A 52 13.25 -17.37 5.89
C THR A 52 13.85 -16.06 6.38
N ILE A 53 14.85 -15.54 5.68
CA ILE A 53 15.49 -14.26 6.00
C ILE A 53 14.51 -13.12 5.72
N ILE A 54 14.39 -12.21 6.67
CA ILE A 54 13.61 -10.97 6.53
C ILE A 54 14.59 -9.79 6.42
N PRO A 55 14.85 -9.27 5.22
CA PRO A 55 15.75 -8.12 5.06
C PRO A 55 15.25 -6.92 5.87
N PHE A 56 16.20 -6.19 6.48
CA PHE A 56 15.93 -5.03 7.34
C PHE A 56 15.05 -5.34 8.57
N ASN A 57 14.82 -6.62 8.89
CA ASN A 57 13.94 -7.08 9.98
C ASN A 57 12.53 -6.45 9.91
N GLN A 58 12.01 -6.30 8.69
CA GLN A 58 10.73 -5.61 8.41
C GLN A 58 9.85 -6.42 7.46
N LEU A 59 8.53 -6.23 7.62
CA LEU A 59 7.51 -6.73 6.71
C LEU A 59 6.85 -5.54 5.96
N PRO A 60 6.35 -5.74 4.73
CA PRO A 60 6.28 -7.00 3.98
C PRO A 60 7.65 -7.50 3.51
N CYS A 61 7.73 -8.82 3.32
CA CYS A 61 8.85 -9.50 2.69
C CYS A 61 8.33 -10.34 1.51
N LEU A 62 9.05 -10.36 0.40
CA LEU A 62 8.79 -11.27 -0.72
C LEU A 62 9.98 -12.22 -0.86
N LYS A 63 9.70 -13.52 -0.80
CA LYS A 63 10.66 -14.58 -1.09
C LYS A 63 10.46 -15.07 -2.52
N VAL A 64 11.53 -15.09 -3.30
CA VAL A 64 11.57 -15.55 -4.68
C VAL A 64 12.59 -16.67 -4.75
N ASN A 65 12.13 -17.91 -4.88
CA ASN A 65 12.97 -19.10 -4.73
C ASN A 65 13.72 -19.09 -3.39
N ASN A 66 15.04 -18.87 -3.38
CA ASN A 66 15.88 -18.82 -2.18
C ASN A 66 16.28 -17.41 -1.75
N GLU A 67 15.86 -16.38 -2.48
CA GLU A 67 16.17 -14.99 -2.18
C GLU A 67 14.97 -14.27 -1.56
N SER A 68 15.24 -13.37 -0.64
CA SER A 68 14.22 -12.54 0.01
C SER A 68 14.55 -11.06 -0.14
N PHE A 69 13.53 -10.25 -0.36
CA PHE A 69 13.64 -8.79 -0.32
C PHE A 69 12.44 -8.14 0.35
N ALA A 70 12.67 -7.00 0.93
CA ALA A 70 11.69 -6.22 1.67
C ALA A 70 11.46 -4.87 0.99
N GLN A 71 10.73 -3.99 1.65
CA GLN A 71 10.30 -2.66 1.22
C GLN A 71 9.14 -2.68 0.23
N THR A 72 8.05 -2.05 0.65
CA THR A 72 6.76 -2.03 -0.06
C THR A 72 6.91 -1.66 -1.54
N ALA A 73 7.60 -0.57 -1.86
CA ALA A 73 7.76 -0.10 -3.23
C ALA A 73 8.57 -1.08 -4.10
N GLY A 74 9.66 -1.66 -3.55
CA GLY A 74 10.47 -2.66 -4.24
C GLY A 74 9.68 -3.92 -4.57
N ILE A 75 8.91 -4.43 -3.59
CA ILE A 75 8.05 -5.61 -3.76
C ILE A 75 6.93 -5.30 -4.76
N ALA A 76 6.26 -4.14 -4.62
CA ALA A 76 5.19 -3.75 -5.53
C ALA A 76 5.66 -3.63 -6.98
N ARG A 77 6.83 -3.01 -7.22
CA ARG A 77 7.44 -2.94 -8.56
C ARG A 77 7.73 -4.32 -9.15
N PHE A 78 8.31 -5.21 -8.36
CA PHE A 78 8.59 -6.57 -8.81
C PHE A 78 7.28 -7.29 -9.18
N CYS A 79 6.29 -7.29 -8.30
CA CYS A 79 4.97 -7.89 -8.56
C CYS A 79 4.27 -7.22 -9.74
N GLY A 80 4.35 -5.89 -9.87
CA GLY A 80 3.81 -5.14 -10.99
C GLY A 80 4.43 -5.52 -12.33
N LYS A 81 5.76 -5.68 -12.38
CA LYS A 81 6.46 -6.16 -13.59
C LYS A 81 6.00 -7.55 -14.00
N LEU A 82 5.87 -8.49 -13.05
CA LEU A 82 5.37 -9.83 -13.32
C LEU A 82 3.94 -9.83 -13.84
N SER A 83 3.10 -8.93 -13.33
CA SER A 83 1.67 -8.86 -13.61
C SER A 83 1.31 -7.97 -14.80
N GLY A 84 2.29 -7.32 -15.44
CA GLY A 84 2.04 -6.36 -16.51
C GLY A 84 1.42 -5.04 -16.02
N LEU A 85 1.59 -4.70 -14.74
CA LEU A 85 1.05 -3.50 -14.09
C LEU A 85 2.14 -2.47 -13.73
N TYR A 86 3.31 -2.63 -14.33
CA TYR A 86 4.43 -1.69 -14.28
C TYR A 86 5.13 -1.66 -15.65
N PRO A 87 5.41 -0.49 -16.21
CA PRO A 87 5.93 -0.37 -17.58
C PRO A 87 7.32 -0.99 -17.69
N LYS A 88 7.61 -1.57 -18.87
CA LYS A 88 8.93 -2.18 -19.17
C LYS A 88 9.85 -1.18 -19.87
N ASP A 89 9.29 -0.41 -20.82
CA ASP A 89 10.06 0.40 -21.77
C ASP A 89 9.60 1.87 -21.77
N ASN A 90 9.08 2.36 -20.62
CA ASN A 90 8.67 3.74 -20.45
C ASN A 90 9.10 4.25 -19.07
N ASP A 91 10.32 4.79 -18.99
CA ASP A 91 10.92 5.28 -17.76
C ASP A 91 10.16 6.45 -17.15
N VAL A 92 9.53 7.30 -17.95
CA VAL A 92 8.71 8.41 -17.45
C VAL A 92 7.45 7.88 -16.74
N ALA A 93 6.77 6.91 -17.33
CA ALA A 93 5.63 6.28 -16.69
C ALA A 93 6.06 5.51 -15.42
N ALA A 94 7.20 4.83 -15.47
CA ALA A 94 7.79 4.16 -14.30
C ALA A 94 8.04 5.15 -13.15
N ALA A 95 8.70 6.28 -13.43
CA ALA A 95 8.98 7.31 -12.45
C ALA A 95 7.69 7.93 -11.86
N LYS A 96 6.65 8.13 -12.68
CA LYS A 96 5.35 8.61 -12.21
C LYS A 96 4.66 7.59 -11.28
N ILE A 97 4.79 6.30 -11.52
CA ILE A 97 4.29 5.26 -10.64
C ILE A 97 5.06 5.28 -9.33
N ASP A 98 6.37 5.34 -9.40
CA ASP A 98 7.25 5.31 -8.24
C ASP A 98 7.00 6.50 -7.30
N GLN A 99 6.82 7.70 -7.84
CA GLN A 99 6.50 8.88 -7.01
C GLN A 99 5.23 8.70 -6.16
N PHE A 100 4.19 8.01 -6.66
CA PHE A 100 2.99 7.72 -5.88
C PHE A 100 3.25 6.70 -4.79
N LEU A 101 4.00 5.63 -5.07
CA LEU A 101 4.36 4.61 -4.08
C LEU A 101 5.18 5.21 -2.93
N ASP A 102 6.15 6.05 -3.27
CA ASP A 102 7.03 6.68 -2.30
C ASP A 102 6.27 7.75 -1.48
N PHE A 103 5.46 8.58 -2.13
CA PHE A 103 4.64 9.57 -1.44
C PHE A 103 3.61 8.97 -0.48
N ILE A 104 2.94 7.87 -0.87
CA ILE A 104 2.04 7.11 0.00
C ILE A 104 2.82 6.49 1.18
N THR A 105 4.04 6.03 0.94
CA THR A 105 4.92 5.52 2.00
C THR A 105 5.26 6.61 3.00
N ASP A 106 5.62 7.80 2.55
CA ASP A 106 5.90 8.96 3.40
C ASP A 106 4.72 9.32 4.30
N ILE A 107 3.52 9.46 3.72
CA ILE A 107 2.31 9.75 4.49
C ILE A 107 2.06 8.65 5.53
N THR A 108 2.25 7.38 5.14
CA THR A 108 2.06 6.25 6.05
C THR A 108 3.02 6.32 7.24
N VAL A 109 4.27 6.68 7.03
CA VAL A 109 5.26 6.85 8.11
C VAL A 109 4.85 7.98 9.05
N LEU A 110 4.36 9.10 8.51
CA LEU A 110 3.86 10.22 9.32
C LEU A 110 2.64 9.80 10.17
N ILE A 111 1.68 9.04 9.62
CA ILE A 111 0.54 8.51 10.36
C ILE A 111 1.00 7.63 11.53
N PHE A 112 1.96 6.74 11.29
CA PHE A 112 2.49 5.87 12.36
C PHE A 112 3.28 6.63 13.42
N ASN A 113 3.97 7.70 13.04
CA ASN A 113 4.72 8.53 13.98
C ASN A 113 3.81 9.44 14.81
N ALA A 114 2.64 9.82 14.28
CA ALA A 114 1.69 10.63 15.02
C ALA A 114 1.19 9.90 16.28
N GLY A 115 1.71 10.29 17.43
CA GLY A 115 1.37 9.72 18.73
C GLY A 115 1.91 8.31 18.99
N ARG A 116 3.02 7.90 18.36
CA ARG A 116 3.58 6.53 18.43
C ARG A 116 3.73 6.00 19.85
N ASP A 117 4.35 6.79 20.71
CA ASP A 117 4.73 6.37 22.07
C ASP A 117 3.81 6.98 23.15
N LEU A 118 2.63 7.45 22.76
CA LEU A 118 1.66 8.05 23.66
C LEU A 118 0.62 7.00 24.12
N GLU A 119 0.08 7.24 25.32
CA GLU A 119 -1.09 6.52 25.81
C GLU A 119 -2.28 6.65 24.83
N PRO A 120 -3.20 5.66 24.77
CA PRO A 120 -4.25 5.59 23.75
C PRO A 120 -5.04 6.88 23.56
N ASP A 121 -5.50 7.52 24.63
CA ASP A 121 -6.28 8.75 24.56
C ASP A 121 -5.48 9.92 24.00
N LYS A 122 -4.24 10.09 24.44
CA LYS A 122 -3.32 11.13 23.94
C LYS A 122 -2.94 10.89 22.50
N LYS A 123 -2.78 9.62 22.10
CA LYS A 123 -2.52 9.22 20.73
C LYS A 123 -3.67 9.61 19.80
N ILE A 124 -4.93 9.39 20.21
CA ILE A 124 -6.11 9.78 19.43
C ILE A 124 -6.13 11.31 19.23
N VAL A 125 -5.90 12.09 20.29
CA VAL A 125 -5.82 13.55 20.20
C VAL A 125 -4.73 13.99 19.23
N LYS A 126 -3.51 13.41 19.36
CA LYS A 126 -2.38 13.76 18.48
C LYS A 126 -2.63 13.38 17.02
N ARG A 127 -3.33 12.28 16.76
CA ARG A 127 -3.72 11.87 15.41
C ARG A 127 -4.80 12.76 14.80
N LYS A 128 -5.74 13.25 15.60
CA LYS A 128 -6.72 14.26 15.12
C LYS A 128 -6.02 15.55 14.71
N GLU A 129 -5.11 16.06 15.54
CA GLU A 129 -4.31 17.26 15.23
C GLU A 129 -3.50 17.04 13.93
N PHE A 130 -2.83 15.90 13.80
CA PHE A 130 -2.09 15.54 12.60
C PHE A 130 -3.00 15.45 11.36
N PHE A 131 -4.19 14.87 11.50
CA PHE A 131 -5.18 14.79 10.43
C PHE A 131 -5.60 16.17 9.94
N GLU A 132 -5.93 17.09 10.86
CA GLU A 132 -6.41 18.43 10.55
C GLU A 132 -5.33 19.33 9.94
N THR A 133 -4.07 19.01 10.13
CA THR A 133 -2.91 19.81 9.69
C THR A 133 -2.12 19.13 8.56
N GLU A 134 -1.16 18.31 8.92
CA GLU A 134 -0.19 17.78 7.97
C GLU A 134 -0.78 16.73 7.03
N PHE A 135 -1.65 15.84 7.53
CA PHE A 135 -2.30 14.85 6.67
C PHE A 135 -3.18 15.52 5.61
N THR A 136 -4.02 16.50 6.02
CA THR A 136 -4.87 17.26 5.09
C THR A 136 -4.04 17.92 4.01
N ARG A 137 -2.94 18.60 4.38
CA ARG A 137 -2.02 19.22 3.43
C ARG A 137 -1.39 18.22 2.46
N LYS A 138 -0.94 17.07 2.97
CA LYS A 138 -0.38 15.99 2.13
C LYS A 138 -1.44 15.37 1.21
N PHE A 139 -2.65 15.21 1.70
CA PHE A 139 -3.75 14.64 0.92
C PHE A 139 -4.21 15.56 -0.21
N GLU A 140 -4.22 16.88 0.02
CA GLU A 140 -4.43 17.88 -1.03
C GLU A 140 -3.34 17.85 -2.10
N MET A 141 -2.08 17.65 -1.70
CA MET A 141 -0.98 17.46 -2.67
C MET A 141 -1.18 16.18 -3.49
N LEU A 142 -1.63 15.10 -2.85
CA LEU A 142 -1.94 13.85 -3.53
C LEU A 142 -3.05 14.05 -4.57
N GLU A 143 -4.15 14.70 -4.19
CA GLU A 143 -5.28 15.00 -5.09
C GLU A 143 -4.86 15.84 -6.29
N LYS A 144 -4.05 16.89 -6.09
CA LYS A 144 -3.53 17.74 -7.18
C LYS A 144 -2.64 17.01 -8.19
N ASN A 145 -2.11 15.86 -7.84
CA ASN A 145 -1.28 15.05 -8.73
C ASN A 145 -2.07 13.93 -9.44
N ILE A 146 -3.38 13.81 -9.18
CA ILE A 146 -4.25 12.92 -9.94
C ILE A 146 -4.63 13.63 -11.24
N PRO A 147 -4.48 12.97 -12.39
CA PRO A 147 -4.85 13.58 -13.67
C PRO A 147 -6.34 13.89 -13.73
N GLU A 148 -6.71 15.14 -14.05
CA GLU A 148 -8.12 15.58 -14.14
C GLU A 148 -8.88 14.89 -15.30
N ASN A 149 -8.18 14.56 -16.38
CA ASN A 149 -8.76 14.00 -17.60
C ASN A 149 -8.49 12.50 -17.76
N SER A 150 -8.18 11.81 -16.68
CA SER A 150 -7.93 10.37 -16.70
C SER A 150 -8.48 9.71 -15.44
N ASP A 151 -9.04 8.54 -15.64
CA ASP A 151 -9.48 7.66 -14.55
C ASP A 151 -8.33 6.86 -13.92
N LEU A 152 -7.09 7.08 -14.36
CA LEU A 152 -5.89 6.36 -13.96
C LEU A 152 -4.75 7.34 -13.65
N ILE A 153 -3.86 6.96 -12.74
CA ILE A 153 -2.66 7.73 -12.38
C ILE A 153 -1.76 7.92 -13.61
N ILE A 154 -1.60 6.87 -14.40
CA ILE A 154 -0.95 6.95 -15.70
C ILE A 154 -2.05 6.84 -16.75
N THR A 155 -2.20 7.87 -17.57
CA THR A 155 -3.20 7.89 -18.63
C THR A 155 -3.11 6.63 -19.49
N ASP A 156 -4.23 5.97 -19.69
CA ASP A 156 -4.38 4.74 -20.48
C ASP A 156 -3.63 3.50 -19.98
N TYR A 157 -3.04 3.55 -18.77
CA TYR A 157 -2.28 2.44 -18.22
C TYR A 157 -2.65 2.19 -16.76
N PHE A 158 -3.44 1.13 -16.49
CA PHE A 158 -3.71 0.69 -15.12
C PHE A 158 -2.46 0.08 -14.49
N SER A 159 -2.06 0.58 -13.34
CA SER A 159 -0.76 0.30 -12.73
C SER A 159 -0.85 -0.04 -11.23
N ILE A 160 0.29 -0.42 -10.66
CA ILE A 160 0.40 -0.61 -9.21
C ILE A 160 0.22 0.70 -8.43
N ALA A 161 0.40 1.87 -9.05
CA ALA A 161 0.11 3.16 -8.38
C ALA A 161 -1.38 3.30 -8.09
N ASP A 162 -2.23 2.91 -9.05
CA ASP A 162 -3.69 2.91 -8.89
C ASP A 162 -4.12 1.98 -7.75
N ILE A 163 -3.54 0.79 -7.69
CA ILE A 163 -3.83 -0.20 -6.63
C ILE A 163 -3.35 0.31 -5.27
N ALA A 164 -2.15 0.88 -5.21
CA ALA A 164 -1.57 1.40 -3.97
C ALA A 164 -2.41 2.54 -3.40
N LEU A 165 -2.78 3.50 -4.25
CA LEU A 165 -3.61 4.64 -3.85
C LEU A 165 -5.00 4.18 -3.40
N TRP A 166 -5.64 3.27 -4.15
CA TRP A 166 -6.94 2.71 -3.79
C TRP A 166 -6.89 1.99 -2.42
N SER A 167 -5.89 1.14 -2.21
CA SER A 167 -5.70 0.40 -0.95
C SER A 167 -5.38 1.33 0.21
N PHE A 168 -4.56 2.38 -0.02
CA PHE A 168 -4.22 3.38 0.98
C PHE A 168 -5.45 4.20 1.41
N VAL A 169 -6.24 4.68 0.46
CA VAL A 169 -7.50 5.40 0.75
C VAL A 169 -8.48 4.49 1.48
N GLY A 170 -8.62 3.24 1.05
CA GLY A 170 -9.44 2.24 1.74
C GLY A 170 -9.03 2.05 3.20
N TRP A 171 -7.73 1.96 3.48
CA TRP A 171 -7.22 1.85 4.85
C TRP A 171 -7.50 3.11 5.68
N THR A 172 -7.21 4.29 5.16
CA THR A 172 -7.38 5.54 5.92
C THR A 172 -8.84 5.91 6.20
N THR A 173 -9.77 5.43 5.38
CA THR A 173 -11.23 5.63 5.54
C THR A 173 -11.94 4.50 6.26
N SER A 174 -11.27 3.36 6.51
CA SER A 174 -11.89 2.17 7.14
C SER A 174 -12.26 2.37 8.61
N GLY A 175 -11.65 3.34 9.29
CA GLY A 175 -11.70 3.51 10.74
C GLY A 175 -10.61 2.74 11.48
N ALA A 176 -9.67 2.10 10.77
CA ALA A 176 -8.50 1.46 11.37
C ALA A 176 -7.44 2.45 11.86
N VAL A 177 -7.53 3.72 11.45
CA VAL A 177 -6.66 4.80 11.91
C VAL A 177 -7.38 5.62 12.97
N ASP A 178 -6.98 5.43 14.24
CA ASP A 178 -7.57 6.18 15.35
C ASP A 178 -7.47 7.68 15.12
N GLY A 179 -8.56 8.41 15.39
CA GLY A 179 -8.60 9.86 15.27
C GLY A 179 -8.88 10.40 13.85
N PHE A 180 -8.98 9.53 12.83
CA PHE A 180 -9.34 9.93 11.46
C PHE A 180 -10.85 9.83 11.25
N PRO A 181 -11.52 10.85 10.67
CA PRO A 181 -12.91 10.74 10.25
C PRO A 181 -13.06 9.74 9.10
N LYS A 182 -14.02 8.81 9.19
CA LYS A 182 -14.22 7.79 8.13
C LYS A 182 -14.74 8.39 6.81
N ASP A 183 -15.36 9.56 6.87
CA ASP A 183 -16.01 10.20 5.73
C ASP A 183 -15.24 11.39 5.16
N PHE A 184 -13.98 11.56 5.58
CA PHE A 184 -13.17 12.71 5.16
C PHE A 184 -12.97 12.80 3.63
N LEU A 185 -13.04 11.65 2.94
CA LEU A 185 -12.87 11.61 1.48
C LEU A 185 -13.92 12.43 0.72
N LYS A 186 -15.08 12.72 1.34
CA LYS A 186 -16.11 13.57 0.75
C LYS A 186 -15.62 14.98 0.42
N LYS A 187 -14.57 15.46 1.08
CA LYS A 187 -13.93 16.77 0.81
C LYS A 187 -13.04 16.76 -0.45
N TYR A 188 -12.67 15.59 -0.94
CA TYR A 188 -11.72 15.38 -2.04
C TYR A 188 -12.44 14.76 -3.23
N LEU A 189 -13.09 15.60 -4.03
CA LEU A 189 -14.01 15.16 -5.08
C LEU A 189 -13.33 14.31 -6.15
N LEU A 190 -12.14 14.71 -6.61
CA LEU A 190 -11.40 13.97 -7.63
C LEU A 190 -10.99 12.58 -7.12
N LEU A 191 -10.45 12.52 -5.91
CA LEU A 191 -10.09 11.25 -5.26
C LEU A 191 -11.30 10.37 -5.01
N LEU A 192 -12.42 10.93 -4.57
CA LEU A 192 -13.66 10.20 -4.34
C LEU A 192 -14.18 9.56 -5.65
N LEU A 193 -14.28 10.35 -6.72
CA LEU A 193 -14.72 9.88 -8.03
C LEU A 193 -13.77 8.81 -8.58
N TRP A 194 -12.49 9.04 -8.46
CA TRP A 194 -11.45 8.10 -8.87
C TRP A 194 -11.54 6.76 -8.12
N VAL A 195 -11.70 6.79 -6.78
CA VAL A 195 -11.86 5.57 -5.97
C VAL A 195 -13.13 4.81 -6.34
N LEU A 196 -14.25 5.50 -6.56
CA LEU A 196 -15.51 4.88 -6.97
C LEU A 196 -15.38 4.23 -8.35
N PHE A 197 -14.72 4.91 -9.29
CA PHE A 197 -14.47 4.40 -10.63
C PHE A 197 -13.57 3.15 -10.61
N LEU A 198 -12.46 3.18 -9.85
CA LEU A 198 -11.59 2.01 -9.69
C LEU A 198 -12.32 0.84 -9.05
N ARG A 199 -13.13 1.08 -8.01
CA ARG A 199 -13.96 0.04 -7.40
C ARG A 199 -14.89 -0.63 -8.42
N TYR A 200 -15.50 0.17 -9.29
CA TYR A 200 -16.33 -0.35 -10.38
C TYR A 200 -15.50 -1.16 -11.39
N LYS A 201 -14.36 -0.64 -11.86
CA LYS A 201 -13.47 -1.36 -12.79
C LYS A 201 -12.92 -2.66 -12.23
N ILE A 202 -12.45 -2.65 -10.99
CA ILE A 202 -11.90 -3.83 -10.32
C ILE A 202 -12.99 -4.89 -10.19
N ARG A 203 -14.18 -4.54 -9.71
CA ARG A 203 -15.31 -5.48 -9.61
C ARG A 203 -15.72 -6.06 -10.96
N LYS A 204 -15.86 -5.24 -11.98
CA LYS A 204 -16.35 -5.67 -13.30
C LYS A 204 -15.31 -6.53 -14.05
N ARG A 205 -14.03 -6.26 -13.88
CA ARG A 205 -12.96 -6.90 -14.66
C ARG A 205 -12.34 -8.13 -13.97
N TRP A 206 -12.37 -8.19 -12.65
CA TRP A 206 -11.64 -9.21 -11.91
C TRP A 206 -12.42 -9.99 -10.86
N HIS A 207 -13.71 -9.72 -10.64
CA HIS A 207 -14.63 -10.48 -9.76
C HIS A 207 -14.13 -10.82 -8.33
N PHE A 208 -13.09 -10.11 -7.81
CA PHE A 208 -12.36 -10.50 -6.59
C PHE A 208 -12.64 -9.65 -5.34
N LEU A 209 -13.52 -8.63 -5.39
CA LEU A 209 -13.80 -7.78 -4.21
C LEU A 209 -15.30 -7.51 -4.05
#